data_07a13625c096d03ef644c6e822fb9d02
#
_entry.id   07a13625c096d03ef644c6e822fb9d02
#
_cell.length_a   1.000
_cell.length_b   1.000
_cell.length_c   1.000
_cell.angle_alpha   90.00
_cell.angle_beta   90.00
_cell.angle_gamma   90.00
#
_symmetry.space_group_name_H-M   'P 1'
#
loop_
_entity.id
_entity.type
_entity.pdbx_description
1 polymer ?
#
loop_
_entity_poly.entity_id
_entity_poly.type
_entity_poly.pdbx_seq_one_letter_code
_entity_poly.pdbx_strand_id
1 'polypeptide(L)'
;MSLNLNYKPEAVVDISGLSREEWLDYRKKGIGGSDAAAIMGVSPFATKRDLFYDKTGIRPAYQENEDNWVAKEVGHRLEDLVAEIFSKKTGLKIFPVRTMFRHPLYPFMLADVDFFIEFADGTYGILECKTTNYNCQEKWANNTIPVNYEYQVRHYMSVMNIDKAYIACLYGNNEEEFFIRPIERDMEIEEDLIAEEKYFWEEKVLKKVEPDYVEKAELVIASIKKHYGPADQQAAGVILST
;
A
#
# COMPACT_ATOMS: atom_id res chain seq x y z
N MET A 1 23.40 -7.58 0.05
CA MET A 1 23.31 -8.84 0.86
C MET A 1 22.31 -9.73 0.16
N SER A 2 22.53 -11.05 0.06
CA SER A 2 21.48 -11.91 -0.50
C SER A 2 20.38 -12.12 0.52
N LEU A 3 19.12 -12.01 0.10
CA LEU A 3 17.95 -12.24 0.95
C LEU A 3 17.89 -13.71 1.41
N ASN A 4 17.49 -13.92 2.64
CA ASN A 4 17.20 -15.27 3.14
C ASN A 4 15.74 -15.63 2.82
N LEU A 5 15.54 -16.53 1.87
CA LEU A 5 14.21 -16.99 1.44
C LEU A 5 13.72 -18.25 2.16
N ASN A 6 14.46 -18.74 3.16
CA ASN A 6 14.05 -19.91 3.93
C ASN A 6 13.16 -19.51 5.12
N TYR A 7 11.96 -18.99 4.83
CA TYR A 7 10.99 -18.63 5.86
C TYR A 7 9.55 -18.88 5.39
N LYS A 8 8.65 -18.88 6.36
CA LYS A 8 7.20 -18.86 6.17
C LYS A 8 6.62 -17.66 6.91
N PRO A 9 5.64 -16.96 6.35
CA PRO A 9 4.98 -15.85 7.03
C PRO A 9 4.33 -16.33 8.34
N GLU A 10 4.28 -15.43 9.32
CA GLU A 10 3.62 -15.70 10.60
C GLU A 10 2.23 -15.06 10.60
N ALA A 11 1.20 -15.83 10.99
CA ALA A 11 -0.14 -15.29 11.22
C ALA A 11 -0.15 -14.40 12.48
N VAL A 12 -0.70 -13.19 12.35
CA VAL A 12 -0.81 -12.22 13.46
C VAL A 12 -2.20 -12.25 14.07
N VAL A 13 -3.23 -12.12 13.24
CA VAL A 13 -4.63 -12.06 13.69
C VAL A 13 -5.58 -12.43 12.55
N ASP A 14 -6.69 -13.10 12.89
CA ASP A 14 -7.83 -13.27 12.00
C ASP A 14 -8.58 -11.93 11.91
N ILE A 15 -8.69 -11.38 10.71
CA ILE A 15 -9.29 -10.06 10.46
C ILE A 15 -10.78 -10.15 10.11
N SER A 16 -11.35 -11.34 9.95
CA SER A 16 -12.74 -11.52 9.50
C SER A 16 -13.79 -10.90 10.45
N GLY A 17 -13.47 -10.81 11.72
CA GLY A 17 -14.35 -10.27 12.75
C GLY A 17 -13.95 -8.91 13.31
N LEU A 18 -12.86 -8.32 12.81
CA LEU A 18 -12.38 -7.03 13.31
C LEU A 18 -13.24 -5.87 12.78
N SER A 19 -13.53 -4.93 13.66
CA SER A 19 -13.98 -3.61 13.24
C SER A 19 -12.86 -2.88 12.47
N ARG A 20 -13.24 -1.85 11.69
CA ARG A 20 -12.25 -1.02 10.99
C ARG A 20 -11.22 -0.39 11.95
N GLU A 21 -11.66 0.01 13.14
CA GLU A 21 -10.79 0.63 14.15
C GLU A 21 -9.76 -0.37 14.68
N GLU A 22 -10.19 -1.57 15.05
CA GLU A 22 -9.30 -2.65 15.50
C GLU A 22 -8.31 -3.05 14.40
N TRP A 23 -8.75 -3.16 13.16
CA TRP A 23 -7.87 -3.44 12.02
C TRP A 23 -6.82 -2.34 11.83
N LEU A 24 -7.20 -1.05 11.92
CA LEU A 24 -6.26 0.07 11.87
C LEU A 24 -5.24 0.03 13.00
N ASP A 25 -5.64 -0.37 14.20
CA ASP A 25 -4.74 -0.49 15.35
C ASP A 25 -3.70 -1.62 15.16
N TYR A 26 -4.07 -2.71 14.49
CA TYR A 26 -3.08 -3.71 14.09
C TYR A 26 -2.12 -3.15 13.02
N ARG A 27 -2.62 -2.44 12.03
CA ARG A 27 -1.81 -1.83 10.98
C ARG A 27 -0.80 -0.80 11.48
N LYS A 28 -1.13 -0.06 12.54
CA LYS A 28 -0.18 0.89 13.16
C LYS A 28 1.03 0.23 13.80
N LYS A 29 0.97 -1.06 14.08
CA LYS A 29 2.09 -1.82 14.70
C LYS A 29 3.18 -2.21 13.70
N GLY A 30 3.04 -1.85 12.43
CA GLY A 30 4.01 -2.15 11.38
C GLY A 30 3.73 -1.39 10.09
N ILE A 31 4.40 -1.80 9.04
CA ILE A 31 4.30 -1.29 7.67
C ILE A 31 3.43 -2.27 6.87
N GLY A 32 2.32 -1.81 6.33
CA GLY A 32 1.49 -2.59 5.41
C GLY A 32 1.83 -2.27 3.95
N GLY A 33 1.37 -3.10 3.00
CA GLY A 33 1.71 -2.92 1.59
C GLY A 33 1.36 -1.55 1.00
N SER A 34 0.24 -0.95 1.39
CA SER A 34 -0.13 0.40 0.93
C SER A 34 0.80 1.51 1.47
N ASP A 35 1.60 1.23 2.50
CA ASP A 35 2.55 2.17 3.09
C ASP A 35 3.87 2.20 2.31
N ALA A 36 4.22 1.10 1.64
CA ALA A 36 5.46 0.91 0.89
C ALA A 36 5.73 2.05 -0.09
N ALA A 37 4.73 2.45 -0.86
CA ALA A 37 4.86 3.54 -1.83
C ALA A 37 5.21 4.90 -1.20
N ALA A 38 4.71 5.19 0.01
CA ALA A 38 5.05 6.41 0.73
C ALA A 38 6.51 6.37 1.22
N ILE A 39 6.97 5.21 1.69
CA ILE A 39 8.36 5.01 2.12
C ILE A 39 9.31 5.16 0.93
N MET A 40 8.95 4.64 -0.23
CA MET A 40 9.72 4.75 -1.47
C MET A 40 9.61 6.14 -2.14
N GLY A 41 8.82 7.07 -1.60
CA GLY A 41 8.64 8.43 -2.13
C GLY A 41 7.85 8.50 -3.44
N VAL A 42 7.10 7.46 -3.78
CA VAL A 42 6.33 7.36 -5.05
C VAL A 42 4.82 7.35 -4.84
N SER A 43 4.35 7.49 -3.61
CA SER A 43 2.93 7.57 -3.31
C SER A 43 2.32 8.87 -3.88
N PRO A 44 1.18 8.79 -4.57
CA PRO A 44 0.45 9.98 -4.97
C PRO A 44 -0.49 10.52 -3.87
N PHE A 45 -0.60 9.83 -2.71
CA PHE A 45 -1.62 10.10 -1.71
C PHE A 45 -1.08 10.60 -0.37
N ALA A 46 0.12 10.20 0.01
CA ALA A 46 0.71 10.52 1.31
C ALA A 46 2.22 10.68 1.21
N THR A 47 2.77 11.60 1.98
CA THR A 47 4.21 11.75 2.14
C THR A 47 4.75 10.72 3.14
N LYS A 48 6.06 10.51 3.13
CA LYS A 48 6.76 9.69 4.15
C LYS A 48 6.50 10.25 5.57
N ARG A 49 6.35 11.58 5.70
CA ARG A 49 6.05 12.24 6.97
C ARG A 49 4.59 12.01 7.41
N ASP A 50 3.62 12.00 6.49
CA ASP A 50 2.23 11.61 6.83
C ASP A 50 2.18 10.20 7.39
N LEU A 51 2.91 9.27 6.79
CA LEU A 51 3.00 7.90 7.27
C LEU A 51 3.67 7.84 8.66
N PHE A 52 4.74 8.59 8.88
CA PHE A 52 5.39 8.68 10.19
C PHE A 52 4.41 9.15 11.27
N TYR A 53 3.60 10.16 11.00
CA TYR A 53 2.60 10.66 11.95
C TYR A 53 1.52 9.60 12.23
N ASP A 54 1.08 8.88 11.21
CA ASP A 54 0.13 7.76 11.39
C ASP A 54 0.73 6.67 12.31
N LYS A 55 1.95 6.22 12.03
CA LYS A 55 2.61 5.15 12.81
C LYS A 55 2.99 5.58 14.24
N THR A 56 3.25 6.85 14.46
CA THR A 56 3.58 7.39 15.79
C THR A 56 2.37 7.89 16.58
N GLY A 57 1.17 7.84 15.97
CA GLY A 57 -0.08 8.28 16.60
C GLY A 57 -0.23 9.79 16.71
N ILE A 58 0.55 10.56 15.96
CA ILE A 58 0.43 12.03 15.91
C ILE A 58 -0.79 12.38 15.06
N ARG A 59 -1.77 13.02 15.69
CA ARG A 59 -3.01 13.40 15.01
C ARG A 59 -2.81 14.64 14.14
N PRO A 60 -3.46 14.72 12.97
CA PRO A 60 -3.50 15.95 12.18
C PRO A 60 -4.10 17.09 12.99
N ALA A 61 -3.52 18.29 12.89
CA ALA A 61 -4.08 19.50 13.51
C ALA A 61 -5.35 19.97 12.81
N TYR A 62 -5.49 19.63 11.53
CA TYR A 62 -6.64 19.97 10.70
C TYR A 62 -7.24 18.71 10.08
N GLN A 63 -8.47 18.39 10.38
CA GLN A 63 -9.25 17.35 9.69
C GLN A 63 -10.00 18.03 8.54
N GLU A 64 -9.46 17.93 7.32
CA GLU A 64 -10.30 18.11 6.15
C GLU A 64 -11.40 17.04 6.17
N ASN A 65 -12.61 17.40 5.78
CA ASN A 65 -13.68 16.42 5.53
C ASN A 65 -13.09 15.30 4.68
N GLU A 66 -13.45 14.04 4.97
CA GLU A 66 -12.98 12.87 4.22
C GLU A 66 -13.42 12.97 2.74
N ASP A 67 -12.72 13.81 1.98
CA ASP A 67 -12.82 13.82 0.52
C ASP A 67 -12.36 12.45 0.03
N ASN A 68 -13.16 11.79 -0.79
CA ASN A 68 -12.93 10.47 -1.38
C ASN A 68 -13.39 9.23 -0.57
N TRP A 69 -14.24 9.38 0.45
CA TRP A 69 -14.79 8.21 1.13
C TRP A 69 -15.57 7.29 0.17
N VAL A 70 -16.26 7.87 -0.84
CA VAL A 70 -17.00 7.12 -1.85
C VAL A 70 -16.05 6.24 -2.68
N ALA A 71 -14.90 6.76 -3.11
CA ALA A 71 -13.93 5.98 -3.88
C ALA A 71 -13.37 4.80 -3.07
N LYS A 72 -13.11 5.00 -1.78
CA LYS A 72 -12.67 3.94 -0.87
C LYS A 72 -13.75 2.87 -0.69
N GLU A 73 -15.00 3.30 -0.50
CA GLU A 73 -16.13 2.40 -0.33
C GLU A 73 -16.44 1.61 -1.61
N VAL A 74 -16.38 2.25 -2.78
CA VAL A 74 -16.51 1.57 -4.08
C VAL A 74 -15.42 0.52 -4.23
N GLY A 75 -14.16 0.84 -3.92
CA GLY A 75 -13.05 -0.11 -3.96
C GLY A 75 -13.33 -1.33 -3.09
N HIS A 76 -13.71 -1.12 -1.85
CA HIS A 76 -13.98 -2.19 -0.91
C HIS A 76 -15.17 -3.08 -1.34
N ARG A 77 -16.28 -2.46 -1.77
CA ARG A 77 -17.48 -3.23 -2.19
C ARG A 77 -17.30 -4.00 -3.48
N LEU A 78 -16.41 -3.55 -4.35
CA LEU A 78 -16.16 -4.18 -5.65
C LEU A 78 -14.98 -5.17 -5.63
N GLU A 79 -14.28 -5.33 -4.53
CA GLU A 79 -13.12 -6.23 -4.42
C GLU A 79 -13.46 -7.67 -4.82
N ASP A 80 -14.54 -8.24 -4.26
CA ASP A 80 -15.01 -9.58 -4.61
C ASP A 80 -15.40 -9.70 -6.10
N LEU A 81 -16.03 -8.65 -6.67
CA LEU A 81 -16.40 -8.61 -8.08
C LEU A 81 -15.15 -8.58 -8.98
N VAL A 82 -14.14 -7.78 -8.65
CA VAL A 82 -12.87 -7.73 -9.37
C VAL A 82 -12.20 -9.10 -9.37
N ALA A 83 -12.19 -9.76 -8.23
CA ALA A 83 -11.64 -11.11 -8.07
C ALA A 83 -12.42 -12.15 -8.91
N GLU A 84 -13.76 -12.08 -8.93
CA GLU A 84 -14.60 -12.95 -9.75
C GLU A 84 -14.34 -12.75 -11.25
N ILE A 85 -14.25 -11.50 -11.73
CA ILE A 85 -13.91 -11.19 -13.13
C ILE A 85 -12.53 -11.77 -13.48
N PHE A 86 -11.53 -11.56 -12.61
CA PHE A 86 -10.19 -12.14 -12.79
C PHE A 86 -10.23 -13.65 -12.95
N SER A 87 -10.91 -14.36 -12.02
CA SER A 87 -11.03 -15.82 -12.07
C SER A 87 -11.71 -16.30 -13.35
N LYS A 88 -12.80 -15.64 -13.78
CA LYS A 88 -13.49 -15.97 -15.03
C LYS A 88 -12.63 -15.76 -16.27
N LYS A 89 -11.88 -14.66 -16.34
CA LYS A 89 -11.02 -14.32 -17.49
C LYS A 89 -9.78 -15.22 -17.59
N THR A 90 -9.21 -15.63 -16.46
CA THR A 90 -7.94 -16.38 -16.42
C THR A 90 -8.14 -17.90 -16.25
N GLY A 91 -9.26 -18.32 -15.71
CA GLY A 91 -9.50 -19.71 -15.29
C GLY A 91 -8.73 -20.10 -14.02
N LEU A 92 -8.02 -19.17 -13.39
CA LEU A 92 -7.26 -19.43 -12.18
C LEU A 92 -8.19 -19.53 -10.96
N LYS A 93 -7.89 -20.47 -10.08
CA LYS A 93 -8.58 -20.63 -8.81
C LYS A 93 -8.07 -19.63 -7.80
N ILE A 94 -8.98 -18.88 -7.19
CA ILE A 94 -8.66 -17.89 -6.16
C ILE A 94 -9.41 -18.22 -4.86
N PHE A 95 -8.85 -17.76 -3.74
CA PHE A 95 -9.49 -17.90 -2.42
C PHE A 95 -8.99 -16.81 -1.46
N PRO A 96 -9.87 -16.29 -0.58
CA PRO A 96 -9.47 -15.33 0.43
C PRO A 96 -8.86 -16.07 1.64
N VAL A 97 -7.89 -15.41 2.30
CA VAL A 97 -7.41 -15.78 3.63
C VAL A 97 -7.50 -14.54 4.50
N ARG A 98 -8.53 -14.45 5.32
CA ARG A 98 -8.81 -13.28 6.15
C ARG A 98 -7.90 -13.25 7.38
N THR A 99 -6.59 -13.17 7.14
CA THR A 99 -5.55 -13.19 8.18
C THR A 99 -4.50 -12.13 7.84
N MET A 100 -4.18 -11.30 8.82
CA MET A 100 -3.00 -10.44 8.72
C MET A 100 -1.77 -11.27 9.03
N PHE A 101 -0.77 -11.19 8.17
CA PHE A 101 0.51 -11.87 8.30
C PHE A 101 1.63 -10.89 8.61
N ARG A 102 2.74 -11.39 9.12
CA ARG A 102 3.98 -10.64 9.25
C ARG A 102 5.18 -11.43 8.75
N HIS A 103 6.18 -10.70 8.31
CA HIS A 103 7.45 -11.28 7.90
C HIS A 103 8.25 -11.74 9.14
N PRO A 104 8.70 -13.01 9.24
CA PRO A 104 9.34 -13.51 10.46
C PRO A 104 10.70 -12.89 10.76
N LEU A 105 11.45 -12.47 9.72
CA LEU A 105 12.76 -11.83 9.87
C LEU A 105 12.66 -10.29 10.01
N TYR A 106 11.56 -9.71 9.55
CA TYR A 106 11.28 -8.27 9.61
C TYR A 106 9.87 -8.06 10.18
N PRO A 107 9.68 -8.24 11.50
CA PRO A 107 8.33 -8.31 12.11
C PRO A 107 7.48 -7.04 11.97
N PHE A 108 8.09 -5.95 11.56
CA PHE A 108 7.39 -4.70 11.24
C PHE A 108 6.70 -4.74 9.86
N MET A 109 7.04 -5.67 8.98
CA MET A 109 6.39 -5.82 7.67
C MET A 109 5.13 -6.68 7.81
N LEU A 110 3.97 -6.09 7.50
CA LEU A 110 2.65 -6.70 7.65
C LEU A 110 1.97 -6.85 6.29
N ALA A 111 1.32 -7.99 6.06
CA ALA A 111 0.54 -8.24 4.86
C ALA A 111 -0.91 -8.59 5.20
N ASP A 112 -1.81 -7.97 4.46
CA ASP A 112 -3.24 -8.23 4.43
C ASP A 112 -3.62 -8.34 2.94
N VAL A 113 -3.59 -9.58 2.44
CA VAL A 113 -3.70 -9.91 1.01
C VAL A 113 -5.17 -10.08 0.66
N ASP A 114 -5.63 -9.47 -0.44
CA ASP A 114 -7.02 -9.56 -0.87
C ASP A 114 -7.39 -11.02 -1.17
N PHE A 115 -6.66 -11.67 -2.11
CA PHE A 115 -6.86 -13.06 -2.47
C PHE A 115 -5.55 -13.78 -2.76
N PHE A 116 -5.56 -15.10 -2.56
CA PHE A 116 -4.52 -15.99 -3.04
C PHE A 116 -4.96 -16.71 -4.31
N ILE A 117 -3.99 -17.03 -5.15
CA ILE A 117 -4.15 -17.80 -6.38
C ILE A 117 -3.55 -19.19 -6.14
N GLU A 118 -4.25 -20.25 -6.52
CA GLU A 118 -3.70 -21.62 -6.57
C GLU A 118 -3.35 -21.96 -8.01
N PHE A 119 -2.07 -22.20 -8.30
CA PHE A 119 -1.61 -22.60 -9.62
C PHE A 119 -1.68 -24.13 -9.79
N ALA A 120 -1.69 -24.58 -11.05
CA ALA A 120 -1.80 -26.00 -11.38
C ALA A 120 -0.63 -26.88 -10.87
N ASP A 121 0.52 -26.27 -10.63
CA ASP A 121 1.71 -26.92 -10.07
C ASP A 121 1.68 -27.00 -8.52
N GLY A 122 0.64 -26.51 -7.89
CA GLY A 122 0.47 -26.49 -6.44
C GLY A 122 1.17 -25.31 -5.74
N THR A 123 1.76 -24.40 -6.49
CA THR A 123 2.29 -23.14 -5.93
C THR A 123 1.19 -22.11 -5.74
N TYR A 124 1.48 -21.08 -4.96
CA TYR A 124 0.54 -20.00 -4.67
C TYR A 124 1.02 -18.67 -5.22
N GLY A 125 0.07 -17.82 -5.59
CA GLY A 125 0.29 -16.44 -5.98
C GLY A 125 -0.58 -15.49 -5.17
N ILE A 126 -0.37 -14.19 -5.36
CA ILE A 126 -1.17 -13.11 -4.79
C ILE A 126 -2.02 -12.49 -5.89
N LEU A 127 -3.28 -12.18 -5.57
CA LEU A 127 -4.12 -11.30 -6.38
C LEU A 127 -4.47 -10.07 -5.58
N GLU A 128 -4.07 -8.92 -6.08
CA GLU A 128 -4.44 -7.60 -5.58
C GLU A 128 -5.55 -7.02 -6.45
N CYS A 129 -6.65 -6.61 -5.84
CA CYS A 129 -7.84 -6.09 -6.52
C CYS A 129 -7.89 -4.56 -6.44
N LYS A 130 -8.09 -3.90 -7.59
CA LYS A 130 -8.17 -2.44 -7.68
C LYS A 130 -9.39 -2.00 -8.48
N THR A 131 -9.89 -0.83 -8.14
CA THR A 131 -10.85 -0.09 -8.95
C THR A 131 -10.28 1.28 -9.30
N THR A 132 -10.59 1.77 -10.47
CA THR A 132 -10.23 3.11 -10.90
C THR A 132 -11.32 3.68 -11.81
N ASN A 133 -11.11 4.86 -12.35
CA ASN A 133 -12.03 5.46 -13.32
C ASN A 133 -11.33 5.70 -14.66
N TYR A 134 -12.10 6.02 -15.69
CA TYR A 134 -11.59 6.29 -17.05
C TYR A 134 -10.47 7.33 -17.10
N ASN A 135 -10.50 8.36 -16.25
CA ASN A 135 -9.48 9.41 -16.23
C ASN A 135 -8.10 8.89 -15.78
N CYS A 136 -8.05 7.73 -15.15
CA CYS A 136 -6.82 7.08 -14.71
C CYS A 136 -6.39 5.91 -15.60
N GLN A 137 -7.13 5.60 -16.67
CA GLN A 137 -6.85 4.48 -17.59
C GLN A 137 -5.44 4.55 -18.18
N GLU A 138 -4.97 5.75 -18.54
CA GLU A 138 -3.64 5.95 -19.12
C GLU A 138 -2.50 5.43 -18.24
N LYS A 139 -2.67 5.44 -16.93
CA LYS A 139 -1.67 4.92 -15.98
C LYS A 139 -1.46 3.41 -16.09
N TRP A 140 -2.39 2.71 -16.76
CA TRP A 140 -2.37 1.27 -17.00
C TRP A 140 -2.07 0.90 -18.45
N ALA A 141 -1.88 1.91 -19.32
CA ALA A 141 -1.59 1.69 -20.74
C ALA A 141 -0.23 0.98 -20.92
N ASN A 142 -0.02 0.39 -22.12
CA ASN A 142 1.26 -0.26 -22.48
C ASN A 142 1.75 -1.32 -21.46
N ASN A 143 0.82 -2.05 -20.86
CA ASN A 143 1.11 -3.04 -19.82
C ASN A 143 1.78 -2.49 -18.55
N THR A 144 1.70 -1.20 -18.30
CA THR A 144 2.23 -0.61 -17.07
C THR A 144 1.33 -0.89 -15.87
N ILE A 145 1.94 -0.81 -14.69
CA ILE A 145 1.27 -0.82 -13.39
C ILE A 145 1.60 0.51 -12.73
N PRO A 146 0.62 1.22 -12.14
CA PRO A 146 0.95 2.38 -11.32
C PRO A 146 1.92 2.01 -10.21
N VAL A 147 3.05 2.70 -10.15
CA VAL A 147 4.21 2.33 -9.31
C VAL A 147 3.85 2.17 -7.83
N ASN A 148 2.89 2.95 -7.34
CA ASN A 148 2.41 2.84 -5.96
C ASN A 148 1.71 1.49 -5.67
N TYR A 149 1.01 0.92 -6.65
CA TYR A 149 0.39 -0.41 -6.52
C TYR A 149 1.42 -1.53 -6.71
N GLU A 150 2.40 -1.32 -7.57
CA GLU A 150 3.49 -2.29 -7.76
C GLU A 150 4.26 -2.49 -6.44
N TYR A 151 4.68 -1.42 -5.76
CA TYR A 151 5.35 -1.53 -4.46
C TYR A 151 4.47 -2.17 -3.38
N GLN A 152 3.16 -1.92 -3.39
CA GLN A 152 2.23 -2.60 -2.49
C GLN A 152 2.29 -4.12 -2.66
N VAL A 153 2.21 -4.59 -3.90
CA VAL A 153 2.23 -6.03 -4.20
C VAL A 153 3.59 -6.64 -3.92
N ARG A 154 4.69 -5.96 -4.26
CA ARG A 154 6.06 -6.43 -3.96
C ARG A 154 6.30 -6.57 -2.46
N HIS A 155 5.78 -5.65 -1.66
CA HIS A 155 5.78 -5.77 -0.20
C HIS A 155 5.06 -7.06 0.25
N TYR A 156 3.87 -7.34 -0.28
CA TYR A 156 3.15 -8.57 0.04
C TYR A 156 3.89 -9.82 -0.41
N MET A 157 4.49 -9.80 -1.59
CA MET A 157 5.31 -10.92 -2.10
C MET A 157 6.48 -11.22 -1.15
N SER A 158 7.13 -10.16 -0.64
CA SER A 158 8.19 -10.29 0.35
C SER A 158 7.68 -10.87 1.67
N VAL A 159 6.62 -10.33 2.27
CA VAL A 159 6.07 -10.83 3.54
C VAL A 159 5.63 -12.29 3.42
N MET A 160 4.96 -12.64 2.32
CA MET A 160 4.38 -13.96 2.09
C MET A 160 5.36 -14.99 1.52
N ASN A 161 6.56 -14.55 1.09
CA ASN A 161 7.54 -15.37 0.38
C ASN A 161 6.95 -16.04 -0.88
N ILE A 162 6.32 -15.24 -1.72
CA ILE A 162 5.62 -15.66 -2.93
C ILE A 162 6.28 -15.02 -4.16
N ASP A 163 6.51 -15.82 -5.22
CA ASP A 163 7.26 -15.41 -6.41
C ASP A 163 6.39 -14.78 -7.51
N LYS A 164 5.07 -14.97 -7.45
CA LYS A 164 4.14 -14.50 -8.48
C LYS A 164 2.95 -13.78 -7.90
N ALA A 165 2.59 -12.68 -8.52
CA ALA A 165 1.37 -11.96 -8.19
C ALA A 165 0.68 -11.43 -9.43
N TYR A 166 -0.58 -11.06 -9.28
CA TYR A 166 -1.36 -10.33 -10.27
C TYR A 166 -2.01 -9.12 -9.63
N ILE A 167 -2.08 -8.04 -10.39
CA ILE A 167 -3.00 -6.95 -10.10
C ILE A 167 -4.13 -7.01 -11.11
N ALA A 168 -5.35 -7.01 -10.63
CA ALA A 168 -6.56 -6.91 -11.41
C ALA A 168 -7.23 -5.56 -11.13
N CYS A 169 -7.58 -4.81 -12.16
CA CYS A 169 -8.17 -3.48 -12.01
C CYS A 169 -9.39 -3.28 -12.90
N LEU A 170 -10.54 -3.02 -12.29
CA LEU A 170 -11.76 -2.60 -12.97
C LEU A 170 -11.76 -1.07 -13.11
N TYR A 171 -11.87 -0.54 -14.33
CA TYR A 171 -11.86 0.91 -14.58
C TYR A 171 -13.17 1.46 -15.15
N GLY A 172 -14.19 0.64 -15.22
CA GLY A 172 -15.52 0.99 -15.71
C GLY A 172 -16.61 0.11 -15.13
N ASN A 173 -17.62 -0.23 -15.90
CA ASN A 173 -18.81 -0.95 -15.44
C ASN A 173 -19.13 -2.24 -16.22
N ASN A 174 -18.18 -2.73 -17.01
CA ASN A 174 -18.29 -3.99 -17.73
C ASN A 174 -16.95 -4.74 -17.76
N GLU A 175 -16.98 -6.02 -18.15
CA GLU A 175 -15.82 -6.91 -18.11
C GLU A 175 -14.72 -6.59 -19.14
N GLU A 176 -14.98 -5.75 -20.15
CA GLU A 176 -13.96 -5.29 -21.09
C GLU A 176 -13.13 -4.14 -20.53
N GLU A 177 -13.67 -3.43 -19.55
CA GLU A 177 -13.02 -2.32 -18.85
C GLU A 177 -12.18 -2.84 -17.67
N PHE A 178 -11.27 -3.77 -17.96
CA PHE A 178 -10.55 -4.54 -16.98
C PHE A 178 -9.10 -4.78 -17.37
N PHE A 179 -8.19 -4.52 -16.45
CA PHE A 179 -6.77 -4.81 -16.62
C PHE A 179 -6.34 -5.98 -15.74
N ILE A 180 -5.49 -6.84 -16.29
CA ILE A 180 -4.76 -7.87 -15.56
C ILE A 180 -3.27 -7.66 -15.82
N ARG A 181 -2.46 -7.56 -14.77
CA ARG A 181 -1.02 -7.36 -14.86
C ARG A 181 -0.30 -8.37 -13.97
N PRO A 182 0.54 -9.23 -14.52
CA PRO A 182 1.40 -10.10 -13.73
C PRO A 182 2.57 -9.31 -13.13
N ILE A 183 3.00 -9.73 -11.95
CA ILE A 183 4.23 -9.28 -11.30
C ILE A 183 5.02 -10.52 -10.92
N GLU A 184 6.23 -10.61 -11.43
CA GLU A 184 7.20 -11.62 -11.02
C GLU A 184 8.10 -11.01 -9.93
N ARG A 185 8.57 -11.86 -9.00
CA ARG A 185 9.47 -11.45 -7.95
C ARG A 185 10.76 -10.90 -8.53
N ASP A 186 11.23 -9.80 -8.00
CA ASP A 186 12.49 -9.17 -8.32
C ASP A 186 13.28 -8.96 -7.04
N MET A 187 14.38 -9.70 -6.89
CA MET A 187 15.16 -9.74 -5.66
C MET A 187 15.88 -8.43 -5.38
N GLU A 188 16.26 -7.69 -6.43
CA GLU A 188 16.96 -6.42 -6.31
C GLU A 188 16.01 -5.34 -5.77
N ILE A 189 14.81 -5.27 -6.36
CA ILE A 189 13.76 -4.37 -5.87
C ILE A 189 13.33 -4.75 -4.44
N GLU A 190 13.25 -6.04 -4.13
CA GLU A 190 12.87 -6.52 -2.80
C GLU A 190 13.92 -6.18 -1.73
N GLU A 191 15.22 -6.32 -2.05
CA GLU A 191 16.31 -5.90 -1.15
C GLU A 191 16.23 -4.42 -0.83
N ASP A 192 16.04 -3.57 -1.84
CA ASP A 192 15.91 -2.13 -1.68
C ASP A 192 14.67 -1.76 -0.86
N LEU A 193 13.54 -2.40 -1.14
CA LEU A 193 12.29 -2.18 -0.42
C LEU A 193 12.43 -2.52 1.07
N ILE A 194 12.97 -3.69 1.39
CA ILE A 194 13.20 -4.11 2.79
C ILE A 194 14.17 -3.15 3.49
N ALA A 195 15.22 -2.71 2.82
CA ALA A 195 16.20 -1.79 3.39
C ALA A 195 15.57 -0.44 3.74
N GLU A 196 14.77 0.14 2.82
CA GLU A 196 14.08 1.41 3.04
C GLU A 196 12.99 1.32 4.11
N GLU A 197 12.20 0.24 4.12
CA GLU A 197 11.19 0.00 5.14
C GLU A 197 11.82 -0.21 6.53
N LYS A 198 12.93 -0.97 6.60
CA LYS A 198 13.68 -1.15 7.84
C LYS A 198 14.24 0.16 8.35
N TYR A 199 14.87 0.96 7.47
CA TYR A 199 15.38 2.28 7.84
C TYR A 199 14.26 3.19 8.36
N PHE A 200 13.13 3.24 7.64
CA PHE A 200 11.99 4.05 8.06
C PHE A 200 11.46 3.60 9.43
N TRP A 201 11.30 2.29 9.65
CA TRP A 201 10.78 1.78 10.91
C TRP A 201 11.74 1.99 12.08
N GLU A 202 12.99 1.56 11.94
CA GLU A 202 13.97 1.56 13.03
C GLU A 202 14.53 2.96 13.31
N GLU A 203 14.81 3.76 12.26
CA GLU A 203 15.48 5.05 12.42
C GLU A 203 14.50 6.23 12.53
N LYS A 204 13.28 6.10 11.99
CA LYS A 204 12.29 7.18 12.04
C LYS A 204 11.20 6.87 13.06
N VAL A 205 10.43 5.80 12.89
CA VAL A 205 9.25 5.51 13.73
C VAL A 205 9.66 5.18 15.17
N LEU A 206 10.54 4.20 15.40
CA LEU A 206 10.92 3.79 16.75
C LEU A 206 11.71 4.87 17.50
N LYS A 207 12.55 5.61 16.81
CA LYS A 207 13.33 6.72 17.40
C LYS A 207 12.56 8.04 17.47
N LYS A 208 11.35 8.09 16.89
CA LYS A 208 10.51 9.30 16.81
C LYS A 208 11.23 10.48 16.15
N VAL A 209 11.97 10.21 15.07
CA VAL A 209 12.68 11.19 14.27
C VAL A 209 11.91 11.46 12.99
N GLU A 210 11.34 12.64 12.85
CA GLU A 210 10.58 13.02 11.66
C GLU A 210 11.41 12.87 10.38
N PRO A 211 10.88 12.22 9.32
CA PRO A 211 11.54 12.20 8.02
C PRO A 211 11.43 13.58 7.33
N ASP A 212 12.41 13.90 6.50
CA ASP A 212 12.34 15.08 5.65
C ASP A 212 11.31 14.92 4.54
N TYR A 213 10.78 16.02 4.03
CA TYR A 213 9.96 16.01 2.83
C TYR A 213 10.85 15.88 1.60
N VAL A 214 10.57 14.89 0.77
CA VAL A 214 11.29 14.60 -0.49
C VAL A 214 10.35 14.47 -1.69
N GLU A 215 9.05 14.57 -1.45
CA GLU A 215 8.02 14.37 -2.44
C GLU A 215 7.76 15.64 -3.25
N LYS A 216 6.85 15.55 -4.23
CA LYS A 216 6.44 16.69 -5.06
C LYS A 216 5.80 17.79 -4.21
N ALA A 217 6.03 19.04 -4.59
CA ALA A 217 5.61 20.21 -3.83
C ALA A 217 4.11 20.22 -3.48
N GLU A 218 3.24 19.78 -4.38
CA GLU A 218 1.80 19.75 -4.14
C GLU A 218 1.44 18.80 -2.99
N LEU A 219 2.07 17.63 -2.94
CA LEU A 219 1.84 16.64 -1.89
C LEU A 219 2.42 17.14 -0.54
N VAL A 220 3.58 17.74 -0.57
CA VAL A 220 4.21 18.36 0.61
C VAL A 220 3.35 19.49 1.18
N ILE A 221 2.83 20.37 0.34
CA ILE A 221 1.93 21.46 0.76
C ILE A 221 0.65 20.91 1.38
N ALA A 222 0.06 19.87 0.77
CA ALA A 222 -1.12 19.20 1.33
C ALA A 222 -0.83 18.59 2.71
N SER A 223 0.30 17.91 2.87
CA SER A 223 0.75 17.35 4.15
C SER A 223 0.94 18.43 5.21
N ILE A 224 1.63 19.53 4.88
CA ILE A 224 1.84 20.65 5.80
C ILE A 224 0.49 21.24 6.25
N LYS A 225 -0.42 21.51 5.33
CA LYS A 225 -1.77 22.02 5.68
C LYS A 225 -2.52 21.08 6.60
N LYS A 226 -2.47 19.78 6.33
CA LYS A 226 -3.12 18.74 7.14
C LYS A 226 -2.58 18.70 8.57
N HIS A 227 -1.27 18.83 8.76
CA HIS A 227 -0.64 18.67 10.08
C HIS A 227 -0.49 19.98 10.87
N TYR A 228 -0.40 21.11 10.20
CA TYR A 228 -0.16 22.42 10.83
C TYR A 228 -1.28 23.44 10.61
N GLY A 229 -2.28 23.10 9.80
CA GLY A 229 -3.36 24.00 9.42
C GLY A 229 -3.01 24.91 8.23
N PRO A 230 -3.98 25.69 7.73
CA PRO A 230 -3.77 26.65 6.67
C PRO A 230 -2.83 27.77 7.15
N ALA A 231 -2.05 28.34 6.22
CA ALA A 231 -1.18 29.47 6.52
C ALA A 231 -1.99 30.67 7.03
N ASP A 232 -1.53 31.28 8.12
CA ASP A 232 -2.11 32.53 8.61
C ASP A 232 -1.71 33.67 7.65
N GLN A 233 -2.69 34.18 6.92
CA GLN A 233 -2.48 35.29 5.97
C GLN A 233 -2.16 36.63 6.65
N GLN A 234 -2.37 36.73 7.97
CA GLN A 234 -2.07 37.92 8.76
C GLN A 234 -0.73 37.84 9.49
N ALA A 235 -0.07 36.67 9.48
CA ALA A 235 1.25 36.51 10.06
C ALA A 235 2.29 37.38 9.30
N ALA A 236 3.12 38.08 10.04
CA ALA A 236 4.23 38.81 9.45
C ALA A 236 5.15 37.85 8.70
N GLY A 237 5.43 38.15 7.43
CA GLY A 237 6.32 37.33 6.61
C GLY A 237 7.72 37.29 7.21
N VAL A 238 8.33 36.10 7.27
CA VAL A 238 9.75 35.95 7.62
C VAL A 238 10.56 36.37 6.40
N ILE A 239 11.34 37.45 6.52
CA ILE A 239 12.31 37.84 5.50
C ILE A 239 13.50 36.89 5.65
N LEU A 240 13.65 35.97 4.73
CA LEU A 240 14.86 35.15 4.61
C LEU A 240 15.97 36.09 4.08
N SER A 241 16.97 36.40 4.91
CA SER A 241 18.18 37.08 4.44
C SER A 241 18.91 36.15 3.47
N THR A 242 19.12 36.62 2.24
CA THR A 242 19.95 35.96 1.21
C THR A 242 21.41 35.90 1.65
#